data_8b89f6458237b4b78a66bb4881d675ea
#
_entry.id   8b89f6458237b4b78a66bb4881d675ea
#
_cell.length_a   1.000
_cell.length_b   1.000
_cell.length_c   1.000
_cell.angle_alpha   90.00
_cell.angle_beta   90.00
_cell.angle_gamma   90.00
#
_symmetry.space_group_name_H-M   'P 1'
#
loop_
_entity.id
_entity.type
_entity.pdbx_description
1 polymer ?
#
loop_
_entity_poly.entity_id
_entity_poly.type
_entity_poly.pdbx_seq_one_letter_code
_entity_poly.pdbx_strand_id
1 'polypeptide(L)'
;RFAKVINFGLIYGMSSYGLAKNLGIDNQAAAAYIDRYFQRYPGVKRYMDDTVALAHAQGYVQTVFGRRLYLPDINGGNGPRKKAAERAAINAPMQGTAADLIKKAMVAVQNRLDAAQPEVLLIMQVHDELVFELPADKADWLRQEVPALMAGVAQLKVPLLAEVGVGANWEQAH
;
A
#
# COMPACT_ATOMS: atom_id res chain seq x y z
N ARG A 1 -0.66 -1.12 -19.30
CA ARG A 1 -1.63 -1.95 -18.51
C ARG A 1 -1.01 -3.28 -18.08
N PHE A 2 -0.37 -4.06 -18.98
CA PHE A 2 0.23 -5.37 -18.65
C PHE A 2 1.32 -5.28 -17.56
N ALA A 3 2.24 -4.32 -17.64
CA ALA A 3 3.30 -4.15 -16.65
C ALA A 3 2.74 -3.95 -15.22
N LYS A 4 1.65 -3.19 -15.08
CA LYS A 4 0.96 -2.99 -13.79
C LYS A 4 0.39 -4.31 -13.25
N VAL A 5 -0.32 -5.07 -14.10
CA VAL A 5 -0.89 -6.39 -13.72
C VAL A 5 0.20 -7.36 -13.27
N ILE A 6 1.33 -7.39 -13.97
CA ILE A 6 2.45 -8.27 -13.64
C ILE A 6 3.09 -7.86 -12.32
N ASN A 7 3.52 -6.60 -12.19
CA ASN A 7 4.19 -6.13 -10.98
C ASN A 7 3.32 -6.32 -9.73
N PHE A 8 2.10 -5.81 -9.75
CA PHE A 8 1.20 -5.95 -8.61
C PHE A 8 0.78 -7.40 -8.36
N GLY A 9 0.49 -8.15 -9.45
CA GLY A 9 0.11 -9.54 -9.33
C GLY A 9 1.19 -10.38 -8.67
N LEU A 10 2.44 -10.26 -9.10
CA LEU A 10 3.56 -11.02 -8.56
C LEU A 10 3.90 -10.62 -7.12
N ILE A 11 3.94 -9.32 -6.82
CA ILE A 11 4.16 -8.83 -5.45
C ILE A 11 3.09 -9.35 -4.50
N TYR A 12 1.85 -9.48 -4.97
CA TYR A 12 0.73 -10.02 -4.18
C TYR A 12 0.58 -11.55 -4.26
N GLY A 13 1.60 -12.26 -4.75
CA GLY A 13 1.64 -13.71 -4.72
C GLY A 13 0.77 -14.40 -5.79
N MET A 14 0.58 -13.78 -6.95
CA MET A 14 -0.12 -14.39 -8.07
C MET A 14 0.64 -15.60 -8.60
N SER A 15 -0.08 -16.72 -8.81
CA SER A 15 0.50 -17.92 -9.40
C SER A 15 0.71 -17.79 -10.91
N SER A 16 1.52 -18.70 -11.51
CA SER A 16 1.71 -18.78 -12.95
C SER A 16 0.37 -18.98 -13.68
N TYR A 17 -0.54 -19.79 -13.13
CA TYR A 17 -1.89 -19.97 -13.67
C TYR A 17 -2.69 -18.65 -13.68
N GLY A 18 -2.65 -17.90 -12.59
CA GLY A 18 -3.30 -16.59 -12.50
C GLY A 18 -2.71 -15.59 -13.49
N LEU A 19 -1.39 -15.56 -13.64
CA LEU A 19 -0.70 -14.69 -14.57
C LEU A 19 -1.04 -15.09 -16.04
N ALA A 20 -0.99 -16.36 -16.36
CA ALA A 20 -1.35 -16.91 -17.68
C ALA A 20 -2.76 -16.47 -18.11
N LYS A 21 -3.73 -16.64 -17.21
CA LYS A 21 -5.13 -16.23 -17.43
C LYS A 21 -5.28 -14.72 -17.66
N ASN A 22 -4.57 -13.90 -16.88
CA ASN A 22 -4.65 -12.44 -16.99
C ASN A 22 -3.99 -11.88 -18.28
N LEU A 23 -2.95 -12.56 -18.77
CA LEU A 23 -2.19 -12.13 -19.94
C LEU A 23 -2.63 -12.81 -21.23
N GLY A 24 -3.44 -13.88 -21.16
CA GLY A 24 -3.82 -14.68 -22.32
C GLY A 24 -2.66 -15.48 -22.91
N ILE A 25 -1.71 -15.93 -22.09
CA ILE A 25 -0.54 -16.73 -22.48
C ILE A 25 -0.62 -18.12 -21.86
N ASP A 26 0.20 -19.07 -22.36
CA ASP A 26 0.29 -20.38 -21.75
C ASP A 26 0.97 -20.34 -20.36
N ASN A 27 0.72 -21.37 -19.54
CA ASN A 27 1.23 -21.43 -18.17
C ASN A 27 2.76 -21.57 -18.11
N GLN A 28 3.40 -22.17 -19.10
CA GLN A 28 4.85 -22.31 -19.16
C GLN A 28 5.52 -20.96 -19.43
N ALA A 29 4.98 -20.18 -20.36
CA ALA A 29 5.45 -18.83 -20.63
C ALA A 29 5.24 -17.91 -19.41
N ALA A 30 4.12 -18.04 -18.70
CA ALA A 30 3.87 -17.32 -17.47
C ALA A 30 4.87 -17.69 -16.35
N ALA A 31 5.18 -18.98 -16.18
CA ALA A 31 6.18 -19.44 -15.23
C ALA A 31 7.58 -18.90 -15.57
N ALA A 32 8.00 -18.99 -16.82
CA ALA A 32 9.28 -18.43 -17.27
C ALA A 32 9.37 -16.91 -17.10
N TYR A 33 8.24 -16.21 -17.20
CA TYR A 33 8.17 -14.77 -16.93
C TYR A 33 8.38 -14.47 -15.43
N ILE A 34 7.72 -15.23 -14.56
CA ILE A 34 7.86 -15.11 -13.10
C ILE A 34 9.31 -15.35 -12.68
N ASP A 35 9.96 -16.39 -13.21
CA ASP A 35 11.37 -16.70 -12.91
C ASP A 35 12.28 -15.53 -13.30
N ARG A 36 12.13 -15.00 -14.51
CA ARG A 36 12.88 -13.82 -14.96
C ARG A 36 12.63 -12.57 -14.12
N TYR A 37 11.38 -12.36 -13.68
CA TYR A 37 11.03 -11.26 -12.78
C TYR A 37 11.79 -11.36 -11.46
N PHE A 38 11.78 -12.51 -10.81
CA PHE A 38 12.46 -12.70 -9.53
C PHE A 38 14.00 -12.75 -9.66
N GLN A 39 14.53 -13.20 -10.79
CA GLN A 39 15.95 -13.03 -11.11
C GLN A 39 16.34 -11.55 -11.19
N ARG A 40 15.51 -10.72 -11.81
CA ARG A 40 15.73 -9.27 -11.92
C ARG A 40 15.53 -8.54 -10.60
N TYR A 41 14.60 -9.01 -9.77
CA TYR A 41 14.21 -8.41 -8.50
C TYR A 41 14.34 -9.41 -7.33
N PRO A 42 15.55 -9.86 -7.02
CA PRO A 42 15.75 -10.91 -6.00
C PRO A 42 15.34 -10.46 -4.58
N GLY A 43 15.35 -9.15 -4.32
CA GLY A 43 14.90 -8.59 -3.05
C GLY A 43 13.40 -8.78 -2.82
N VAL A 44 12.59 -8.74 -3.89
CA VAL A 44 11.14 -9.00 -3.81
C VAL A 44 10.90 -10.46 -3.42
N LYS A 45 11.58 -11.39 -4.09
CA LYS A 45 11.47 -12.83 -3.77
C LYS A 45 11.87 -13.11 -2.32
N ARG A 46 13.00 -12.57 -1.89
CA ARG A 46 13.48 -12.72 -0.50
C ARG A 46 12.48 -12.17 0.51
N TYR A 47 11.94 -10.96 0.27
CA TYR A 47 10.90 -10.39 1.14
C TYR A 47 9.70 -11.33 1.29
N MET A 48 9.22 -11.92 0.18
CA MET A 48 8.09 -12.85 0.20
C MET A 48 8.40 -14.10 1.01
N ASP A 49 9.55 -14.74 0.74
CA ASP A 49 9.96 -15.96 1.41
C ASP A 49 10.19 -15.75 2.92
N ASP A 50 10.93 -14.69 3.28
CA ASP A 50 11.22 -14.34 4.68
C ASP A 50 9.94 -14.01 5.45
N THR A 51 9.00 -13.27 4.81
CA THR A 51 7.74 -12.89 5.45
C THR A 51 6.84 -14.12 5.70
N VAL A 52 6.78 -15.04 4.74
CA VAL A 52 6.02 -16.29 4.91
C VAL A 52 6.66 -17.18 5.99
N ALA A 53 7.99 -17.32 5.98
CA ALA A 53 8.71 -18.07 7.01
C ALA A 53 8.47 -17.49 8.41
N LEU A 54 8.54 -16.16 8.55
CA LEU A 54 8.25 -15.47 9.79
C LEU A 54 6.80 -15.69 10.24
N ALA A 55 5.83 -15.61 9.31
CA ALA A 55 4.42 -15.85 9.61
C ALA A 55 4.18 -17.28 10.12
N HIS A 56 4.82 -18.29 9.51
CA HIS A 56 4.77 -19.69 9.99
C HIS A 56 5.34 -19.84 11.40
N ALA A 57 6.45 -19.14 11.71
CA ALA A 57 7.12 -19.24 13.00
C ALA A 57 6.34 -18.59 14.15
N GLN A 58 5.68 -17.45 13.93
CA GLN A 58 5.09 -16.66 15.00
C GLN A 58 3.55 -16.51 14.92
N GLY A 59 2.92 -16.96 13.83
CA GLY A 59 1.47 -16.92 13.64
C GLY A 59 0.90 -15.55 13.26
N TYR A 60 1.73 -14.56 13.02
CA TYR A 60 1.31 -13.21 12.62
C TYR A 60 2.39 -12.52 11.77
N VAL A 61 1.99 -11.44 11.11
CA VAL A 61 2.89 -10.44 10.51
C VAL A 61 2.56 -9.06 11.05
N GLN A 62 3.43 -8.08 10.82
CA GLN A 62 3.23 -6.73 11.35
C GLN A 62 3.64 -5.65 10.35
N THR A 63 3.04 -4.48 10.50
CA THR A 63 3.44 -3.26 9.79
C THR A 63 4.78 -2.74 10.31
N VAL A 64 5.38 -1.77 9.62
CA VAL A 64 6.60 -1.08 10.12
C VAL A 64 6.36 -0.35 11.44
N PHE A 65 5.12 -0.09 11.81
CA PHE A 65 4.73 0.52 13.07
C PHE A 65 4.34 -0.50 14.17
N GLY A 66 4.49 -1.80 13.89
CA GLY A 66 4.26 -2.87 14.85
C GLY A 66 2.80 -3.34 14.99
N ARG A 67 1.86 -2.82 14.20
CA ARG A 67 0.48 -3.33 14.19
C ARG A 67 0.44 -4.72 13.58
N ARG A 68 -0.13 -5.69 14.30
CA ARG A 68 -0.12 -7.11 13.96
C ARG A 68 -1.38 -7.53 13.22
N LEU A 69 -1.21 -8.43 12.23
CA LEU A 69 -2.25 -9.27 11.66
C LEU A 69 -1.97 -10.72 12.03
N TYR A 70 -2.87 -11.32 12.80
CA TYR A 70 -2.81 -12.74 13.16
C TYR A 70 -3.34 -13.61 12.02
N LEU A 71 -2.68 -14.73 11.79
CA LEU A 71 -2.92 -15.64 10.65
C LEU A 71 -3.20 -17.06 11.17
N PRO A 72 -4.41 -17.33 11.72
CA PRO A 72 -4.70 -18.61 12.38
C PRO A 72 -4.57 -19.82 11.44
N ASP A 73 -4.81 -19.63 10.12
CA ASP A 73 -4.75 -20.69 9.13
C ASP A 73 -3.34 -20.92 8.55
N ILE A 74 -2.31 -20.14 8.97
CA ILE A 74 -0.96 -20.19 8.37
C ILE A 74 -0.30 -21.57 8.53
N ASN A 75 -0.57 -22.25 9.65
CA ASN A 75 -0.08 -23.59 9.96
C ASN A 75 -1.18 -24.66 9.86
N GLY A 76 -2.35 -24.32 9.31
CA GLY A 76 -3.47 -25.23 9.16
C GLY A 76 -3.25 -26.30 8.10
N GLY A 77 -3.93 -27.46 8.26
CA GLY A 77 -3.85 -28.58 7.31
C GLY A 77 -4.63 -28.37 6.00
N ASN A 78 -5.46 -27.32 5.90
CA ASN A 78 -6.24 -27.05 4.69
C ASN A 78 -5.42 -26.25 3.68
N GLY A 79 -4.99 -26.89 2.59
CA GLY A 79 -4.10 -26.32 1.58
C GLY A 79 -4.59 -24.98 0.97
N PRO A 80 -5.85 -24.83 0.54
CA PRO A 80 -6.38 -23.56 0.05
C PRO A 80 -6.37 -22.44 1.09
N ARG A 81 -6.75 -22.71 2.35
CA ARG A 81 -6.74 -21.72 3.44
C ARG A 81 -5.33 -21.31 3.82
N LYS A 82 -4.41 -22.29 3.90
CA LYS A 82 -2.99 -22.02 4.13
C LYS A 82 -2.41 -21.11 3.06
N LYS A 83 -2.63 -21.38 1.77
CA LYS A 83 -2.17 -20.52 0.66
C LYS A 83 -2.78 -19.12 0.70
N ALA A 84 -4.03 -19.00 1.15
CA ALA A 84 -4.66 -17.68 1.35
C ALA A 84 -3.99 -16.92 2.50
N ALA A 85 -3.68 -17.59 3.61
CA ALA A 85 -2.95 -17.01 4.75
C ALA A 85 -1.51 -16.60 4.36
N GLU A 86 -0.79 -17.38 3.57
CA GLU A 86 0.53 -17.03 3.04
C GLU A 86 0.48 -15.77 2.16
N ARG A 87 -0.52 -15.64 1.27
CA ARG A 87 -0.73 -14.40 0.49
C ARG A 87 -1.07 -13.21 1.38
N ALA A 88 -1.93 -13.40 2.39
CA ALA A 88 -2.25 -12.37 3.36
C ALA A 88 -1.00 -11.94 4.15
N ALA A 89 -0.13 -12.89 4.51
CA ALA A 89 1.14 -12.60 5.17
C ALA A 89 2.04 -11.67 4.34
N ILE A 90 2.17 -11.92 3.04
CA ILE A 90 2.99 -11.10 2.14
C ILE A 90 2.41 -9.69 2.00
N ASN A 91 1.09 -9.56 1.89
CA ASN A 91 0.42 -8.30 1.58
C ASN A 91 0.24 -7.39 2.81
N ALA A 92 -0.06 -7.97 3.96
CA ALA A 92 -0.46 -7.22 5.15
C ALA A 92 0.59 -6.23 5.68
N PRO A 93 1.91 -6.52 5.69
CA PRO A 93 2.90 -5.54 6.11
C PRO A 93 2.90 -4.28 5.23
N MET A 94 2.75 -4.42 3.93
CA MET A 94 2.73 -3.28 3.00
C MET A 94 1.41 -2.53 3.07
N GLN A 95 0.28 -3.20 2.88
CA GLN A 95 -1.05 -2.58 2.91
C GLN A 95 -1.38 -2.00 4.28
N GLY A 96 -1.02 -2.72 5.34
CA GLY A 96 -1.18 -2.25 6.71
C GLY A 96 -0.31 -1.02 7.02
N THR A 97 0.93 -0.99 6.53
CA THR A 97 1.80 0.20 6.67
C THR A 97 1.22 1.40 5.94
N ALA A 98 0.70 1.22 4.72
CA ALA A 98 0.03 2.29 3.99
C ALA A 98 -1.18 2.84 4.78
N ALA A 99 -1.99 1.96 5.36
CA ALA A 99 -3.11 2.37 6.21
C ALA A 99 -2.66 3.10 7.50
N ASP A 100 -1.53 2.71 8.08
CA ASP A 100 -0.98 3.38 9.25
C ASP A 100 -0.42 4.77 8.87
N LEU A 101 0.24 4.89 7.72
CA LEU A 101 0.74 6.16 7.20
C LEU A 101 -0.37 7.17 6.98
N ILE A 102 -1.44 6.79 6.27
CA ILE A 102 -2.55 7.72 5.99
C ILE A 102 -3.26 8.16 7.29
N LYS A 103 -3.43 7.27 8.26
CA LYS A 103 -4.00 7.62 9.57
C LYS A 103 -3.11 8.59 10.34
N LYS A 104 -1.79 8.38 10.34
CA LYS A 104 -0.84 9.31 10.95
C LYS A 104 -0.86 10.66 10.26
N ALA A 105 -0.95 10.66 8.91
CA ALA A 105 -1.09 11.88 8.12
C ALA A 105 -2.37 12.64 8.46
N MET A 106 -3.51 11.96 8.53
CA MET A 106 -4.79 12.58 8.94
C MET A 106 -4.68 13.30 10.29
N VAL A 107 -4.09 12.64 11.29
CA VAL A 107 -3.93 13.25 12.63
C VAL A 107 -2.98 14.45 12.58
N ALA A 108 -1.85 14.34 11.89
CA ALA A 108 -0.90 15.44 11.77
C ALA A 108 -1.48 16.64 11.04
N VAL A 109 -2.20 16.39 9.95
CA VAL A 109 -2.87 17.42 9.16
C VAL A 109 -3.99 18.07 9.98
N GLN A 110 -4.87 17.29 10.62
CA GLN A 110 -5.97 17.84 11.42
C GLN A 110 -5.45 18.75 12.55
N ASN A 111 -4.44 18.31 13.30
CA ASN A 111 -3.82 19.13 14.34
C ASN A 111 -3.28 20.46 13.79
N ARG A 112 -2.75 20.47 12.58
CA ARG A 112 -2.24 21.68 11.92
C ARG A 112 -3.37 22.59 11.46
N LEU A 113 -4.46 22.03 10.93
CA LEU A 113 -5.65 22.78 10.55
C LEU A 113 -6.28 23.47 11.75
N ASP A 114 -6.51 22.75 12.83
CA ASP A 114 -7.12 23.29 14.06
C ASP A 114 -6.30 24.47 14.64
N ALA A 115 -4.98 24.39 14.52
CA ALA A 115 -4.08 25.41 15.05
C ALA A 115 -3.92 26.66 14.16
N ALA A 116 -4.08 26.53 12.83
CA ALA A 116 -3.68 27.58 11.91
C ALA A 116 -4.75 28.00 10.89
N GLN A 117 -5.61 27.09 10.48
CA GLN A 117 -6.60 27.31 9.39
C GLN A 117 -7.91 26.56 9.68
N PRO A 118 -8.69 26.97 10.69
CA PRO A 118 -9.92 26.28 11.08
C PRO A 118 -11.02 26.28 10.01
N GLU A 119 -10.91 27.14 8.99
CA GLU A 119 -11.80 27.19 7.84
C GLU A 119 -11.48 26.15 6.74
N VAL A 120 -10.33 25.46 6.83
CA VAL A 120 -9.97 24.37 5.94
C VAL A 120 -10.45 23.06 6.55
N LEU A 121 -11.35 22.37 5.88
CA LEU A 121 -11.99 21.17 6.39
C LEU A 121 -11.43 19.93 5.70
N LEU A 122 -10.88 18.98 6.47
CA LEU A 122 -10.61 17.62 6.01
C LEU A 122 -11.93 16.85 5.98
N ILE A 123 -12.53 16.69 4.80
CA ILE A 123 -13.89 16.16 4.67
C ILE A 123 -13.94 14.67 4.35
N MET A 124 -12.89 14.10 3.73
CA MET A 124 -12.93 12.71 3.31
C MET A 124 -11.52 12.13 3.17
N GLN A 125 -11.39 10.82 3.39
CA GLN A 125 -10.21 10.03 3.06
C GLN A 125 -10.63 8.93 2.09
N VAL A 126 -9.95 8.85 0.94
CA VAL A 126 -10.24 7.87 -0.12
C VAL A 126 -8.92 7.20 -0.53
N HIS A 127 -8.81 5.89 -0.31
CA HIS A 127 -7.56 5.13 -0.57
C HIS A 127 -6.33 5.75 0.11
N ASP A 128 -5.49 6.44 -0.63
CA ASP A 128 -4.27 7.13 -0.21
C ASP A 128 -4.37 8.66 -0.30
N GLU A 129 -5.58 9.19 -0.50
CA GLU A 129 -5.88 10.60 -0.65
C GLU A 129 -6.59 11.18 0.57
N LEU A 130 -6.31 12.45 0.83
CA LEU A 130 -7.07 13.29 1.76
C LEU A 130 -7.77 14.40 0.95
N VAL A 131 -9.08 14.51 1.12
CA VAL A 131 -9.90 15.47 0.40
C VAL A 131 -10.29 16.60 1.35
N PHE A 132 -10.11 17.83 0.89
CA PHE A 132 -10.35 19.04 1.66
C PHE A 132 -11.36 19.94 0.98
N GLU A 133 -12.14 20.64 1.78
CA GLU A 133 -12.95 21.79 1.37
C GLU A 133 -12.36 23.05 2.02
N LEU A 134 -12.14 24.09 1.23
CA LEU A 134 -11.44 25.29 1.69
C LEU A 134 -11.80 26.52 0.86
N PRO A 135 -11.69 27.74 1.44
CA PRO A 135 -11.71 28.99 0.68
C PRO A 135 -10.58 29.05 -0.35
N ALA A 136 -10.84 29.63 -1.52
CA ALA A 136 -9.89 29.64 -2.64
C ALA A 136 -8.54 30.29 -2.31
N ASP A 137 -8.54 31.29 -1.44
CA ASP A 137 -7.32 31.99 -0.98
C ASP A 137 -6.44 31.14 -0.06
N LYS A 138 -6.91 29.98 0.41
CA LYS A 138 -6.15 29.02 1.24
C LYS A 138 -5.48 27.92 0.44
N ALA A 139 -5.75 27.82 -0.86
CA ALA A 139 -5.22 26.75 -1.71
C ALA A 139 -3.69 26.72 -1.75
N ASP A 140 -3.03 27.86 -1.81
CA ASP A 140 -1.56 27.94 -1.84
C ASP A 140 -0.94 27.54 -0.51
N TRP A 141 -1.56 27.92 0.61
CA TRP A 141 -1.13 27.44 1.92
C TRP A 141 -1.23 25.91 2.01
N LEU A 142 -2.36 25.33 1.59
CA LEU A 142 -2.57 23.87 1.61
C LEU A 142 -1.54 23.16 0.75
N ARG A 143 -1.24 23.65 -0.46
CA ARG A 143 -0.23 23.09 -1.37
C ARG A 143 1.17 23.04 -0.74
N GLN A 144 1.51 23.97 0.12
CA GLN A 144 2.82 24.02 0.78
C GLN A 144 2.89 23.14 2.04
N GLU A 145 1.86 23.21 2.88
CA GLU A 145 1.90 22.59 4.22
C GLU A 145 1.51 21.10 4.19
N VAL A 146 0.42 20.74 3.52
CA VAL A 146 -0.14 19.38 3.63
C VAL A 146 0.78 18.31 3.05
N PRO A 147 1.42 18.48 1.88
CA PRO A 147 2.37 17.48 1.38
C PRO A 147 3.53 17.23 2.32
N ALA A 148 4.08 18.30 2.92
CA ALA A 148 5.19 18.18 3.86
C ALA A 148 4.77 17.43 5.14
N LEU A 149 3.57 17.71 5.66
CA LEU A 149 3.00 16.99 6.81
C LEU A 149 2.79 15.52 6.49
N MET A 150 2.17 15.21 5.35
CA MET A 150 1.93 13.82 4.93
C MET A 150 3.23 13.05 4.71
N ALA A 151 4.22 13.65 4.05
CA ALA A 151 5.52 13.04 3.82
C ALA A 151 6.34 12.86 5.13
N GLY A 152 6.15 13.75 6.09
CA GLY A 152 6.88 13.79 7.34
C GLY A 152 6.44 12.79 8.42
N VAL A 153 5.34 12.04 8.23
CA VAL A 153 4.79 11.15 9.28
C VAL A 153 5.62 9.90 9.54
N ALA A 154 6.55 9.58 8.66
CA ALA A 154 7.47 8.46 8.84
C ALA A 154 8.77 8.67 8.07
N GLN A 155 9.86 8.10 8.62
CA GLN A 155 11.12 7.96 7.92
C GLN A 155 11.21 6.54 7.36
N LEU A 156 11.08 6.41 6.05
CA LEU A 156 11.19 5.14 5.33
C LEU A 156 12.47 5.11 4.49
N LYS A 157 12.84 3.92 4.01
CA LYS A 157 13.98 3.75 3.08
C LYS A 157 13.71 4.34 1.70
N VAL A 158 12.46 4.65 1.40
CA VAL A 158 12.01 5.33 0.18
C VAL A 158 11.31 6.63 0.57
N PRO A 159 11.43 7.70 -0.23
CA PRO A 159 10.74 8.96 0.06
C PRO A 159 9.21 8.77 -0.04
N LEU A 160 8.48 9.41 0.87
CA LEU A 160 7.05 9.62 0.72
C LEU A 160 6.86 10.93 -0.06
N LEU A 161 6.07 10.86 -1.13
CA LEU A 161 5.70 12.01 -1.93
C LEU A 161 4.19 12.18 -1.87
N ALA A 162 3.72 13.40 -1.66
CA ALA A 162 2.32 13.78 -1.76
C ALA A 162 2.18 14.91 -2.74
N GLU A 163 1.20 14.80 -3.62
CA GLU A 163 0.87 15.82 -4.63
C GLU A 163 -0.48 16.43 -4.31
N VAL A 164 -0.74 17.66 -4.76
CA VAL A 164 -1.98 18.37 -4.51
C VAL A 164 -2.61 18.78 -5.83
N GLY A 165 -3.79 18.25 -6.10
CA GLY A 165 -4.70 18.76 -7.12
C GLY A 165 -5.71 19.74 -6.51
N VAL A 166 -6.14 20.75 -7.27
CA VAL A 166 -7.14 21.74 -6.86
C VAL A 166 -8.14 21.94 -7.99
N GLY A 167 -9.42 21.88 -7.66
CA GLY A 167 -10.52 22.06 -8.59
C GLY A 167 -11.77 22.56 -7.88
N ALA A 168 -12.80 22.91 -8.63
CA ALA A 168 -14.09 23.30 -8.08
C ALA A 168 -14.87 22.12 -7.45
N ASN A 169 -14.43 20.91 -7.73
CA ASN A 169 -14.93 19.65 -7.16
C ASN A 169 -13.83 18.59 -7.22
N TRP A 170 -14.05 17.44 -6.58
CA TRP A 170 -13.08 16.35 -6.49
C TRP A 170 -12.64 15.81 -7.86
N GLU A 171 -13.59 15.67 -8.81
CA GLU A 171 -13.28 15.19 -10.16
C GLU A 171 -12.29 16.10 -10.92
N GLN A 172 -12.40 17.42 -10.71
CA GLN A 172 -11.50 18.41 -11.33
C GLN A 172 -10.16 18.53 -10.60
N ALA A 173 -10.11 18.13 -9.36
CA ALA A 173 -8.87 18.13 -8.56
C ALA A 173 -8.01 16.89 -8.79
N HIS A 174 -8.50 15.88 -9.55
CA HIS A 174 -7.88 14.55 -9.71
C HIS A 174 -7.03 14.44 -10.96
#